data_46886663ca9c51e0305fe15f59a82852
#
_entry.id   46886663ca9c51e0305fe15f59a82852
#
_cell.length_a   1.000
_cell.length_b   1.000
_cell.length_c   1.000
_cell.angle_alpha   90.00
_cell.angle_beta   90.00
_cell.angle_gamma   90.00
#
_symmetry.space_group_name_H-M   'P 1'
#
loop_
_entity.id
_entity.type
_entity.pdbx_description
1 polymer ?
#
loop_
_entity_poly.entity_id
_entity_poly.type
_entity_poly.pdbx_seq_one_letter_code
_entity_poly.pdbx_strand_id
1 'polypeptide(L)'
;MKTLLILAVGAGLAIAPGAARGQDAPEKWSIHEWGTFTALQREDGSPLGWINTEDEPVPPFCHRLSRSLLVPVDDLAPTYQKDAPRAHPDVILRLETPVVYFHPPAHAQLPVKADLRVDFRGGWLTEYYPDAKVGAPGLQNKTFQYGRLRADTKGSLEWKGLEIGKQGTFPKTEDAVWLSPRNVKAAPVTTANGESEQFLFYRGVAYMQAPLIVSRGADGKMLSIRCWAPPELENRGQLRIPRLWLADIREDGSTAFRTLSAMRLTDGFTSAPLAFEEKDYSADRLKALRKEMHEGLTGDGLNPDEADALLNTWDASYFRSHGLRLFFLVPRPWTDYVLPLKTTLDADIKRVMIGRIELITRKQRGCVARIAATKNPSSTWYQEWASKYPDAWKRFQQKREEGNLGALREEKIAIPDDYLAYLELGRFRNAIVLSELKDDAGEGLQKFVDAYDLHEAKVADSR
;
A
#
# COMPACT_ATOMS: atom_id res chain seq x y z
N MET A 1 8.60 -57.35 -60.22
CA MET A 1 8.87 -56.06 -59.64
C MET A 1 7.58 -55.61 -58.88
N LYS A 2 7.56 -55.67 -57.56
CA LYS A 2 6.39 -55.36 -56.75
C LYS A 2 6.52 -53.92 -56.23
N THR A 3 5.60 -53.04 -56.61
CA THR A 3 5.53 -51.65 -56.20
C THR A 3 4.75 -51.62 -54.88
N LEU A 4 5.39 -51.11 -53.83
CA LEU A 4 4.81 -50.96 -52.52
C LEU A 4 4.18 -49.52 -52.39
N LEU A 5 2.88 -49.48 -52.15
CA LEU A 5 2.13 -48.26 -51.93
C LEU A 5 2.11 -47.97 -50.45
N ILE A 6 2.69 -46.86 -49.95
CA ILE A 6 2.63 -46.43 -48.55
C ILE A 6 1.50 -45.43 -48.44
N LEU A 7 0.43 -45.80 -47.69
CA LEU A 7 -0.62 -44.88 -47.26
C LEU A 7 -0.13 -44.12 -46.00
N ALA A 8 0.01 -42.81 -46.08
CA ALA A 8 0.20 -41.94 -44.92
C ALA A 8 -1.16 -41.55 -44.34
N VAL A 9 -1.48 -42.05 -43.15
CA VAL A 9 -2.63 -41.62 -42.39
C VAL A 9 -2.23 -40.38 -41.57
N GLY A 10 -2.69 -39.20 -41.99
CA GLY A 10 -2.56 -37.95 -41.23
C GLY A 10 -3.60 -37.90 -40.12
N ALA A 11 -3.17 -38.09 -38.86
CA ALA A 11 -3.99 -37.81 -37.70
C ALA A 11 -4.01 -36.28 -37.43
N GLY A 12 -5.08 -35.61 -37.86
CA GLY A 12 -5.34 -34.22 -37.51
C GLY A 12 -5.70 -34.13 -36.04
N LEU A 13 -4.81 -33.58 -35.21
CA LEU A 13 -5.16 -33.15 -33.84
C LEU A 13 -6.07 -31.93 -33.94
N ALA A 14 -7.35 -32.10 -33.72
CA ALA A 14 -8.27 -31.01 -33.47
C ALA A 14 -7.98 -30.40 -32.07
N ILE A 15 -7.33 -29.25 -32.04
CA ILE A 15 -7.21 -28.43 -30.82
C ILE A 15 -8.60 -27.86 -30.57
N ALA A 16 -9.33 -28.42 -29.62
CA ALA A 16 -10.55 -27.81 -29.10
C ALA A 16 -10.20 -26.48 -28.43
N PRO A 17 -10.96 -25.39 -28.71
CA PRO A 17 -10.75 -24.15 -27.99
C PRO A 17 -11.00 -24.42 -26.50
N GLY A 18 -10.00 -24.16 -25.66
CA GLY A 18 -10.12 -24.27 -24.22
C GLY A 18 -11.28 -23.39 -23.75
N ALA A 19 -12.36 -24.01 -23.34
CA ALA A 19 -13.43 -23.34 -22.65
C ALA A 19 -12.81 -22.62 -21.43
N ALA A 20 -12.96 -21.32 -21.36
CA ALA A 20 -12.70 -20.56 -20.13
C ALA A 20 -13.48 -21.27 -19.02
N ARG A 21 -12.77 -21.95 -18.11
CA ARG A 21 -13.39 -22.52 -16.92
C ARG A 21 -14.05 -21.36 -16.18
N GLY A 22 -15.37 -21.33 -16.22
CA GLY A 22 -16.13 -20.56 -15.24
C GLY A 22 -15.61 -20.97 -13.86
N GLN A 23 -15.40 -19.98 -12.99
CA GLN A 23 -15.02 -20.26 -11.59
C GLN A 23 -16.14 -21.10 -10.99
N ASP A 24 -15.88 -22.39 -10.77
CA ASP A 24 -16.78 -23.25 -10.02
C ASP A 24 -16.86 -22.70 -8.60
N ALA A 25 -18.08 -22.55 -8.08
CA ALA A 25 -18.27 -22.11 -6.70
C ALA A 25 -17.52 -23.06 -5.76
N PRO A 26 -16.87 -22.55 -4.69
CA PRO A 26 -16.08 -23.37 -3.78
C PRO A 26 -16.94 -24.46 -3.12
N GLU A 27 -16.36 -25.59 -2.80
CA GLU A 27 -17.03 -26.66 -2.06
C GLU A 27 -17.24 -26.29 -0.59
N LYS A 28 -16.35 -25.44 -0.04
CA LYS A 28 -16.41 -24.83 1.29
C LYS A 28 -16.47 -23.32 1.16
N TRP A 29 -16.78 -22.64 2.25
CA TRP A 29 -16.57 -21.21 2.33
C TRP A 29 -15.11 -20.87 2.01
N SER A 30 -14.91 -19.82 1.23
CA SER A 30 -13.59 -19.26 1.00
C SER A 30 -13.59 -17.79 1.42
N ILE A 31 -12.59 -17.41 2.21
CA ILE A 31 -12.36 -16.01 2.60
C ILE A 31 -11.11 -15.55 1.89
N HIS A 32 -11.25 -14.51 1.07
CA HIS A 32 -10.12 -13.92 0.37
C HIS A 32 -9.81 -12.55 0.97
N GLU A 33 -8.56 -12.31 1.25
CA GLU A 33 -8.06 -11.01 1.67
C GLU A 33 -6.92 -10.58 0.77
N TRP A 34 -7.01 -9.35 0.29
CA TRP A 34 -5.88 -8.71 -0.36
C TRP A 34 -5.67 -7.29 0.17
N GLY A 35 -4.45 -6.80 0.05
CA GLY A 35 -4.07 -5.46 0.49
C GLY A 35 -2.62 -5.15 0.13
N THR A 36 -2.11 -4.06 0.66
CA THR A 36 -0.74 -3.63 0.41
C THR A 36 -0.04 -3.23 1.69
N PHE A 37 1.25 -3.58 1.77
CA PHE A 37 2.17 -3.02 2.74
C PHE A 37 3.15 -2.09 2.02
N THR A 38 3.29 -0.86 2.51
CA THR A 38 4.22 0.12 1.94
C THR A 38 5.27 0.53 2.95
N ALA A 39 6.54 0.51 2.54
CA ALA A 39 7.70 0.95 3.32
C ALA A 39 8.59 1.86 2.47
N LEU A 40 9.39 2.69 3.12
CA LEU A 40 10.48 3.46 2.52
C LEU A 40 11.79 3.02 3.16
N GLN A 41 12.80 2.76 2.35
CA GLN A 41 14.10 2.33 2.86
C GLN A 41 15.23 3.25 2.37
N ARG A 42 16.20 3.45 3.25
CA ARG A 42 17.47 4.14 2.96
C ARG A 42 18.34 3.29 2.03
N GLU A 43 19.46 3.86 1.57
CA GLU A 43 20.42 3.15 0.74
C GLU A 43 21.08 1.93 1.42
N ASP A 44 21.15 1.91 2.73
CA ASP A 44 21.66 0.77 3.52
C ASP A 44 20.60 -0.30 3.79
N GLY A 45 19.34 -0.04 3.39
CA GLY A 45 18.19 -0.92 3.60
C GLY A 45 17.51 -0.74 4.96
N SER A 46 17.94 0.22 5.78
CA SER A 46 17.23 0.56 7.01
C SER A 46 15.89 1.23 6.70
N PRO A 47 14.82 0.94 7.47
CA PRO A 47 13.52 1.56 7.26
C PRO A 47 13.53 3.03 7.69
N LEU A 48 12.78 3.87 6.96
CA LEU A 48 12.50 5.24 7.38
C LEU A 48 11.18 5.31 8.14
N GLY A 49 11.20 6.11 9.22
CA GLY A 49 9.98 6.60 9.86
C GLY A 49 9.29 7.70 9.06
N TRP A 50 8.32 8.36 9.69
CA TRP A 50 7.60 9.53 9.16
C TRP A 50 6.81 9.27 7.86
N ILE A 51 6.68 8.02 7.42
CA ILE A 51 6.01 7.69 6.16
C ILE A 51 4.48 7.81 6.22
N ASN A 52 3.90 8.19 7.37
CA ASN A 52 2.49 8.53 7.46
C ASN A 52 2.24 9.93 6.90
N THR A 53 2.39 10.07 5.60
CA THR A 53 2.19 11.30 4.84
C THR A 53 1.46 10.97 3.56
N GLU A 54 0.65 11.92 3.07
CA GLU A 54 0.01 11.91 1.75
C GLU A 54 -0.61 10.57 1.34
N ASP A 55 -1.91 10.51 1.46
CA ASP A 55 -2.68 9.29 1.25
C ASP A 55 -3.91 9.55 0.38
N GLU A 56 -4.38 8.52 -0.30
CA GLU A 56 -5.70 8.54 -0.91
C GLU A 56 -6.76 8.59 0.21
N PRO A 57 -7.66 9.59 0.21
CA PRO A 57 -8.72 9.67 1.21
C PRO A 57 -9.64 8.47 1.09
N VAL A 58 -10.18 8.03 2.21
CA VAL A 58 -11.30 7.08 2.23
C VAL A 58 -12.61 7.85 2.28
N PRO A 59 -13.73 7.23 1.83
CA PRO A 59 -15.04 7.84 1.94
C PRO A 59 -15.37 8.31 3.37
N PRO A 60 -16.14 9.40 3.53
CA PRO A 60 -16.45 9.99 4.86
C PRO A 60 -17.21 9.07 5.82
N PHE A 61 -17.87 8.03 5.29
CA PHE A 61 -18.60 7.05 6.11
C PHE A 61 -17.70 6.03 6.80
N CYS A 62 -16.40 5.95 6.44
CA CYS A 62 -15.46 5.07 7.12
C CYS A 62 -15.29 5.46 8.60
N HIS A 63 -15.30 4.45 9.45
CA HIS A 63 -15.03 4.61 10.86
C HIS A 63 -13.55 4.88 11.11
N ARG A 64 -13.25 5.58 12.20
CA ARG A 64 -11.91 6.06 12.56
C ARG A 64 -11.60 5.77 14.01
N LEU A 65 -10.37 5.34 14.28
CA LEU A 65 -9.87 5.10 15.63
C LEU A 65 -9.89 6.40 16.46
N SER A 66 -9.60 7.55 15.85
CA SER A 66 -9.60 8.87 16.52
C SER A 66 -10.96 9.26 17.10
N ARG A 67 -12.07 8.76 16.56
CA ARG A 67 -13.40 8.97 17.15
C ARG A 67 -13.55 8.39 18.56
N SER A 68 -12.66 7.48 18.93
CA SER A 68 -12.59 6.91 20.28
C SER A 68 -11.77 7.78 21.25
N LEU A 69 -11.13 8.86 20.77
CA LEU A 69 -10.41 9.83 21.56
C LEU A 69 -11.39 10.81 22.22
N LEU A 70 -10.98 11.36 23.37
CA LEU A 70 -11.75 12.38 24.06
C LEU A 70 -11.63 13.78 23.44
N VAL A 71 -10.80 13.93 22.40
CA VAL A 71 -10.54 15.21 21.72
C VAL A 71 -11.46 15.34 20.50
N PRO A 72 -12.10 16.50 20.26
CA PRO A 72 -12.89 16.74 19.06
C PRO A 72 -12.05 16.52 17.79
N VAL A 73 -12.54 15.66 16.89
CA VAL A 73 -11.82 15.24 15.66
C VAL A 73 -11.58 16.42 14.70
N ASP A 74 -12.45 17.41 14.71
CA ASP A 74 -12.38 18.56 13.81
C ASP A 74 -11.12 19.42 14.03
N ASP A 75 -10.59 19.43 15.25
CA ASP A 75 -9.34 20.14 15.58
C ASP A 75 -8.08 19.35 15.16
N LEU A 76 -8.23 18.07 14.82
CA LEU A 76 -7.11 17.18 14.52
C LEU A 76 -6.89 16.95 12.99
N ALA A 77 -7.89 17.26 12.16
CA ALA A 77 -7.89 16.96 10.73
C ALA A 77 -6.63 17.40 9.96
N PRO A 78 -6.04 18.59 10.20
CA PRO A 78 -4.85 19.02 9.49
C PRO A 78 -3.57 18.26 9.88
N THR A 79 -3.56 17.66 11.08
CA THR A 79 -2.37 17.02 11.65
C THR A 79 -2.38 15.50 11.53
N TYR A 80 -3.46 14.93 11.00
CA TYR A 80 -3.62 13.50 10.86
C TYR A 80 -3.67 13.06 9.39
N GLN A 81 -3.09 11.91 9.12
CA GLN A 81 -3.20 11.18 7.87
C GLN A 81 -3.53 9.73 8.20
N LYS A 82 -4.40 9.09 7.44
CA LYS A 82 -4.80 7.71 7.72
C LYS A 82 -5.28 7.53 9.17
N ASP A 83 -5.93 8.55 9.67
CA ASP A 83 -6.41 8.65 11.05
C ASP A 83 -5.33 8.37 12.12
N ALA A 84 -4.09 8.72 11.84
CA ALA A 84 -2.98 8.71 12.79
C ALA A 84 -2.14 9.99 12.62
N PRO A 85 -1.32 10.40 13.59
CA PRO A 85 -0.52 11.61 13.49
C PRO A 85 0.33 11.63 12.23
N ARG A 86 0.23 12.72 11.47
CA ARG A 86 1.02 12.94 10.26
C ARG A 86 2.50 12.98 10.63
N ALA A 87 3.35 12.41 9.78
CA ALA A 87 4.79 12.34 10.01
C ALA A 87 5.16 11.76 11.39
N HIS A 88 4.45 10.72 11.82
CA HIS A 88 4.75 10.01 13.06
C HIS A 88 6.14 9.32 12.96
N PRO A 89 7.08 9.56 13.89
CA PRO A 89 8.47 9.07 13.76
C PRO A 89 8.59 7.56 13.71
N ASP A 90 7.70 6.83 14.38
CA ASP A 90 7.77 5.37 14.45
C ASP A 90 6.97 4.67 13.35
N VAL A 91 6.28 5.39 12.46
CA VAL A 91 5.57 4.74 11.35
C VAL A 91 6.57 4.41 10.25
N ILE A 92 7.03 3.16 10.22
CA ILE A 92 7.96 2.60 9.22
C ILE A 92 7.29 1.65 8.24
N LEU A 93 6.01 1.31 8.48
CA LEU A 93 5.19 0.47 7.62
C LEU A 93 3.76 1.01 7.57
N ARG A 94 3.21 1.11 6.38
CA ARG A 94 1.81 1.45 6.15
C ARG A 94 1.08 0.21 5.66
N LEU A 95 -0.07 -0.08 6.28
CA LEU A 95 -1.04 -1.06 5.82
C LEU A 95 -2.09 -0.31 5.01
N GLU A 96 -2.11 -0.59 3.72
CA GLU A 96 -2.96 0.12 2.77
C GLU A 96 -4.11 -0.78 2.35
N THR A 97 -5.31 -0.39 2.71
CA THR A 97 -6.58 -0.91 2.20
C THR A 97 -6.67 -2.45 2.07
N PRO A 98 -6.43 -3.25 3.11
CA PRO A 98 -6.90 -4.63 3.08
C PRO A 98 -8.42 -4.66 2.96
N VAL A 99 -8.89 -5.55 2.09
CA VAL A 99 -10.31 -5.89 1.96
C VAL A 99 -10.48 -7.39 2.11
N VAL A 100 -11.59 -7.79 2.75
CA VAL A 100 -11.91 -9.19 2.99
C VAL A 100 -13.24 -9.54 2.33
N TYR A 101 -13.22 -10.53 1.46
CA TYR A 101 -14.38 -11.06 0.76
C TYR A 101 -14.79 -12.43 1.27
N PHE A 102 -16.08 -12.74 1.15
CA PHE A 102 -16.65 -14.01 1.51
C PHE A 102 -17.26 -14.68 0.28
N HIS A 103 -16.73 -15.83 -0.10
CA HIS A 103 -17.22 -16.63 -1.23
C HIS A 103 -17.96 -17.86 -0.69
N PRO A 104 -19.29 -17.91 -0.83
CA PRO A 104 -20.09 -19.04 -0.36
C PRO A 104 -19.92 -20.26 -1.26
N PRO A 105 -20.02 -21.47 -0.70
CA PRO A 105 -20.18 -22.67 -1.53
C PRO A 105 -21.50 -22.65 -2.30
N ALA A 106 -21.58 -23.38 -3.42
CA ALA A 106 -22.72 -23.35 -4.34
C ALA A 106 -24.07 -23.63 -3.67
N HIS A 107 -24.07 -24.42 -2.58
CA HIS A 107 -25.26 -24.84 -1.86
C HIS A 107 -25.50 -24.11 -0.53
N ALA A 108 -24.74 -23.02 -0.29
CA ALA A 108 -24.87 -22.27 0.95
C ALA A 108 -26.26 -21.66 1.11
N GLN A 109 -26.87 -21.87 2.27
CA GLN A 109 -28.08 -21.16 2.65
C GLN A 109 -27.67 -19.80 3.26
N LEU A 110 -28.07 -18.73 2.60
CA LEU A 110 -27.74 -17.37 3.01
C LEU A 110 -28.96 -16.68 3.67
N PRO A 111 -28.79 -15.76 4.62
CA PRO A 111 -27.50 -15.31 5.17
C PRO A 111 -26.94 -16.27 6.25
N VAL A 112 -25.61 -16.27 6.42
CA VAL A 112 -24.90 -16.98 7.49
C VAL A 112 -24.32 -15.97 8.47
N LYS A 113 -24.38 -16.27 9.77
CA LYS A 113 -23.74 -15.45 10.81
C LYS A 113 -22.34 -15.95 11.11
N ALA A 114 -21.38 -15.02 11.15
CA ALA A 114 -20.01 -15.31 11.55
C ALA A 114 -19.37 -14.13 12.26
N ASP A 115 -18.32 -14.43 13.03
CA ASP A 115 -17.42 -13.42 13.57
C ASP A 115 -16.12 -13.40 12.77
N LEU A 116 -15.53 -12.23 12.64
CA LEU A 116 -14.20 -12.07 12.08
C LEU A 116 -13.40 -11.10 12.94
N ARG A 117 -12.15 -11.46 13.24
CA ARG A 117 -11.22 -10.65 13.99
C ARG A 117 -9.90 -10.54 13.24
N VAL A 118 -9.37 -9.33 13.16
CA VAL A 118 -8.02 -9.02 12.68
C VAL A 118 -7.24 -8.39 13.81
N ASP A 119 -6.06 -8.91 14.11
CA ASP A 119 -5.09 -8.28 14.99
C ASP A 119 -3.95 -7.67 14.15
N PHE A 120 -3.32 -6.60 14.61
CA PHE A 120 -2.18 -5.99 13.95
C PHE A 120 -1.02 -5.82 14.93
N ARG A 121 0.08 -6.54 14.69
CA ARG A 121 1.30 -6.46 15.48
C ARG A 121 2.14 -5.26 15.06
N GLY A 122 2.66 -4.54 16.02
CA GLY A 122 3.47 -3.35 15.79
C GLY A 122 2.67 -2.11 15.42
N GLY A 123 1.32 -2.17 15.37
CA GLY A 123 0.56 -1.06 14.81
C GLY A 123 -0.84 -0.83 15.34
N TRP A 124 -1.47 0.20 14.80
CA TRP A 124 -2.87 0.53 14.97
C TRP A 124 -3.64 0.29 13.69
N LEU A 125 -4.86 -0.27 13.80
CA LEU A 125 -5.87 -0.29 12.75
C LEU A 125 -6.69 0.99 12.91
N THR A 126 -6.53 1.91 11.99
CA THR A 126 -6.92 3.31 12.18
C THR A 126 -8.22 3.66 11.48
N GLU A 127 -8.51 3.05 10.33
CA GLU A 127 -9.75 3.27 9.59
C GLU A 127 -10.33 1.94 9.13
N TYR A 128 -11.66 1.81 9.16
CA TYR A 128 -12.34 0.56 8.85
C TYR A 128 -13.81 0.78 8.47
N TYR A 129 -14.37 -0.17 7.75
CA TYR A 129 -15.80 -0.20 7.38
C TYR A 129 -16.22 -1.64 7.01
N PRO A 130 -17.44 -2.12 7.33
CA PRO A 130 -18.43 -1.55 8.24
C PRO A 130 -17.94 -1.46 9.68
N ASP A 131 -18.82 -0.92 10.59
CA ASP A 131 -18.51 -0.73 12.00
C ASP A 131 -18.00 -2.01 12.68
N ALA A 132 -16.98 -1.86 13.50
CA ALA A 132 -16.32 -2.94 14.21
C ALA A 132 -15.90 -2.49 15.61
N LYS A 133 -15.75 -3.45 16.51
CA LYS A 133 -15.11 -3.19 17.78
C LYS A 133 -13.62 -3.00 17.58
N VAL A 134 -13.15 -1.77 17.75
CA VAL A 134 -11.72 -1.42 17.63
C VAL A 134 -11.01 -1.66 18.96
N GLY A 135 -9.76 -2.11 18.90
CA GLY A 135 -8.86 -2.26 20.04
C GLY A 135 -7.52 -1.61 19.78
N ALA A 136 -7.03 -0.84 20.77
CA ALA A 136 -5.70 -0.26 20.79
C ALA A 136 -5.20 -0.18 22.26
N PRO A 137 -3.88 -0.11 22.52
CA PRO A 137 -3.37 0.03 23.88
C PRO A 137 -3.96 1.25 24.59
N GLY A 138 -4.48 1.07 25.80
CA GLY A 138 -5.10 2.15 26.61
C GLY A 138 -6.53 2.51 26.26
N LEU A 139 -7.09 2.03 25.15
CA LEU A 139 -8.44 2.41 24.71
C LEU A 139 -9.54 2.00 25.70
N GLN A 140 -9.43 0.81 26.33
CA GLN A 140 -10.42 0.34 27.30
C GLN A 140 -10.47 1.21 28.57
N ASN A 141 -9.38 1.84 28.92
CA ASN A 141 -9.26 2.70 30.09
C ASN A 141 -9.54 4.18 29.77
N LYS A 142 -9.96 4.47 28.51
CA LYS A 142 -10.10 5.86 28.00
C LYS A 142 -8.79 6.67 28.11
N THR A 143 -7.65 6.00 28.11
CA THR A 143 -6.32 6.62 28.17
C THR A 143 -5.58 6.49 26.83
N PHE A 144 -6.29 6.06 25.78
CA PHE A 144 -5.68 5.94 24.47
C PHE A 144 -5.20 7.29 23.96
N GLN A 145 -3.95 7.32 23.57
CA GLN A 145 -3.31 8.42 22.87
C GLN A 145 -2.43 7.84 21.79
N TYR A 146 -2.29 8.55 20.69
CA TYR A 146 -1.28 8.21 19.67
C TYR A 146 0.11 8.51 20.23
N GLY A 147 0.63 7.57 21.03
CA GLY A 147 1.99 7.60 21.58
C GLY A 147 2.98 6.85 20.69
N ARG A 148 4.12 6.46 21.26
CA ARG A 148 5.16 5.69 20.56
C ARG A 148 4.61 4.37 20.03
N LEU A 149 4.96 4.03 18.79
CA LEU A 149 4.75 2.70 18.23
C LEU A 149 5.97 1.81 18.49
N ARG A 150 5.73 0.54 18.84
CA ARG A 150 6.74 -0.47 19.10
C ARG A 150 6.33 -1.78 18.43
N ALA A 151 7.27 -2.70 18.29
CA ALA A 151 6.99 -4.01 17.68
C ALA A 151 5.93 -4.84 18.46
N ASP A 152 5.75 -4.57 19.75
CA ASP A 152 4.75 -5.22 20.62
C ASP A 152 3.42 -4.46 20.72
N THR A 153 3.29 -3.29 20.09
CA THR A 153 2.01 -2.58 19.96
C THR A 153 0.99 -3.48 19.28
N LYS A 154 -0.26 -3.51 19.77
CA LYS A 154 -1.31 -4.38 19.22
C LYS A 154 -2.58 -3.58 18.96
N GLY A 155 -2.89 -3.40 17.67
CA GLY A 155 -4.22 -2.99 17.21
C GLY A 155 -5.11 -4.19 16.93
N SER A 156 -6.42 -4.00 16.96
CA SER A 156 -7.35 -5.04 16.53
C SER A 156 -8.68 -4.46 16.06
N LEU A 157 -9.34 -5.21 15.18
CA LEU A 157 -10.74 -5.01 14.79
C LEU A 157 -11.49 -6.33 14.95
N GLU A 158 -12.71 -6.26 15.48
CA GLU A 158 -13.56 -7.43 15.67
C GLU A 158 -14.99 -7.12 15.18
N TRP A 159 -15.39 -7.80 14.13
CA TRP A 159 -16.76 -7.83 13.62
C TRP A 159 -17.48 -9.02 14.21
N LYS A 160 -18.52 -8.78 15.01
CA LYS A 160 -19.34 -9.84 15.64
C LYS A 160 -20.69 -9.95 14.98
N GLY A 161 -21.11 -11.19 14.75
CA GLY A 161 -22.43 -11.49 14.21
C GLY A 161 -22.68 -10.92 12.82
N LEU A 162 -21.63 -10.86 11.98
CA LEU A 162 -21.78 -10.49 10.57
C LEU A 162 -22.82 -11.39 9.90
N GLU A 163 -23.79 -10.80 9.22
CA GLU A 163 -24.73 -11.51 8.36
C GLU A 163 -24.18 -11.53 6.93
N ILE A 164 -23.51 -12.62 6.55
CA ILE A 164 -22.85 -12.80 5.26
C ILE A 164 -23.89 -13.28 4.25
N GLY A 165 -23.99 -12.59 3.10
CA GLY A 165 -24.98 -12.84 2.06
C GLY A 165 -26.32 -12.15 2.29
N LYS A 166 -26.48 -11.35 3.34
CA LYS A 166 -27.62 -10.49 3.55
C LYS A 166 -27.50 -9.25 2.66
N GLN A 167 -28.49 -9.06 1.80
CA GLN A 167 -28.55 -7.84 1.00
C GLN A 167 -28.86 -6.63 1.87
N GLY A 168 -28.06 -5.59 1.72
CA GLY A 168 -28.23 -4.30 2.40
C GLY A 168 -28.02 -3.14 1.44
N THR A 169 -28.14 -1.92 1.94
CA THR A 169 -27.86 -0.72 1.15
C THR A 169 -26.43 -0.28 1.40
N PHE A 170 -25.61 -0.28 0.35
CA PHE A 170 -24.24 0.22 0.42
C PHE A 170 -24.24 1.76 0.46
N PRO A 171 -23.34 2.38 1.23
CA PRO A 171 -23.20 3.83 1.24
C PRO A 171 -22.77 4.35 -0.14
N LYS A 172 -23.29 5.52 -0.52
CA LYS A 172 -22.94 6.14 -1.79
C LYS A 172 -21.54 6.75 -1.73
N THR A 173 -20.76 6.56 -2.77
CA THR A 173 -19.46 7.21 -2.99
C THR A 173 -19.15 7.25 -4.48
N GLU A 174 -18.31 8.21 -4.87
CA GLU A 174 -17.73 8.32 -6.22
C GLU A 174 -16.22 7.99 -6.21
N ASP A 175 -15.68 7.66 -5.05
CA ASP A 175 -14.26 7.37 -4.89
C ASP A 175 -13.86 6.08 -5.64
N ALA A 176 -13.03 6.22 -6.66
CA ALA A 176 -12.57 5.09 -7.49
C ALA A 176 -11.88 4.00 -6.67
N VAL A 177 -11.16 4.39 -5.61
CA VAL A 177 -10.50 3.48 -4.65
C VAL A 177 -11.51 2.53 -3.99
N TRP A 178 -12.75 3.00 -3.75
CA TRP A 178 -13.82 2.22 -3.12
C TRP A 178 -14.66 1.44 -4.13
N LEU A 179 -14.87 2.02 -5.32
CA LEU A 179 -15.74 1.40 -6.33
C LEU A 179 -15.11 0.14 -6.94
N SER A 180 -13.78 0.11 -7.11
CA SER A 180 -13.10 -1.06 -7.68
C SER A 180 -13.30 -2.33 -6.84
N PRO A 181 -13.12 -2.32 -5.51
CA PRO A 181 -13.44 -3.47 -4.66
C PRO A 181 -14.90 -3.91 -4.69
N ARG A 182 -15.86 -2.99 -4.90
CA ARG A 182 -17.29 -3.33 -5.00
C ARG A 182 -17.66 -4.20 -6.19
N ASN A 183 -16.85 -4.19 -7.24
CA ASN A 183 -17.12 -4.94 -8.46
C ASN A 183 -16.75 -6.43 -8.35
N VAL A 184 -16.14 -6.85 -7.25
CA VAL A 184 -15.78 -8.25 -7.00
C VAL A 184 -17.03 -9.08 -6.69
N LYS A 185 -17.10 -10.26 -7.28
CA LYS A 185 -18.20 -11.22 -7.07
C LYS A 185 -18.01 -11.97 -5.75
N ALA A 186 -18.57 -11.44 -4.68
CA ALA A 186 -18.54 -12.03 -3.34
C ALA A 186 -19.90 -11.87 -2.65
N ALA A 187 -20.10 -12.55 -1.52
CA ALA A 187 -21.28 -12.34 -0.71
C ALA A 187 -21.15 -11.01 0.08
N PRO A 188 -22.14 -10.12 0.04
CA PRO A 188 -22.11 -8.91 0.83
C PRO A 188 -22.16 -9.21 2.33
N VAL A 189 -21.72 -8.28 3.13
CA VAL A 189 -21.73 -8.36 4.58
C VAL A 189 -22.61 -7.28 5.19
N THR A 190 -23.33 -7.60 6.25
CA THR A 190 -24.14 -6.65 7.00
C THR A 190 -23.86 -6.83 8.50
N THR A 191 -23.58 -5.73 9.18
CA THR A 191 -23.36 -5.71 10.64
C THR A 191 -24.68 -5.66 11.41
N ALA A 192 -24.64 -5.91 12.72
CA ALA A 192 -25.82 -5.87 13.57
C ALA A 192 -26.48 -4.47 13.64
N ASN A 193 -25.74 -3.40 13.43
CA ASN A 193 -26.26 -2.02 13.35
C ASN A 193 -26.79 -1.64 11.95
N GLY A 194 -26.75 -2.57 10.98
CA GLY A 194 -27.34 -2.39 9.65
C GLY A 194 -26.41 -1.82 8.60
N GLU A 195 -25.15 -1.55 8.90
CA GLU A 195 -24.17 -1.15 7.88
C GLU A 195 -23.83 -2.32 6.98
N SER A 196 -23.80 -2.07 5.67
CA SER A 196 -23.58 -3.09 4.65
C SER A 196 -22.54 -2.67 3.63
N GLU A 197 -21.75 -3.65 3.16
CA GLU A 197 -20.80 -3.46 2.05
C GLU A 197 -20.52 -4.82 1.36
N GLN A 198 -19.90 -4.77 0.18
CA GLN A 198 -19.45 -5.94 -0.58
C GLN A 198 -18.25 -6.64 0.09
N PHE A 199 -17.55 -5.98 1.00
CA PHE A 199 -16.31 -6.41 1.65
C PHE A 199 -16.17 -5.81 3.04
N LEU A 200 -15.29 -6.36 3.86
CA LEU A 200 -14.77 -5.67 5.03
C LEU A 200 -13.51 -4.91 4.63
N PHE A 201 -13.43 -3.66 5.02
CA PHE A 201 -12.29 -2.78 4.76
C PHE A 201 -11.59 -2.41 6.06
N TYR A 202 -10.26 -2.30 6.00
CA TYR A 202 -9.49 -1.69 7.07
C TYR A 202 -8.12 -1.21 6.58
N ARG A 203 -7.48 -0.32 7.32
CA ARG A 203 -6.10 0.11 7.10
C ARG A 203 -5.45 0.59 8.38
N GLY A 204 -4.11 0.80 8.35
CA GLY A 204 -3.39 1.17 9.55
C GLY A 204 -1.95 1.58 9.33
N VAL A 205 -1.26 1.82 10.43
CA VAL A 205 0.16 2.20 10.45
C VAL A 205 0.89 1.41 11.53
N ALA A 206 2.18 1.11 11.31
CA ALA A 206 2.94 0.25 12.21
C ALA A 206 4.44 0.58 12.30
N TYR A 207 5.02 0.16 13.40
CA TYR A 207 6.45 -0.04 13.59
C TYR A 207 6.77 -1.52 13.33
N MET A 208 6.88 -1.89 12.07
CA MET A 208 7.16 -3.26 11.64
C MET A 208 8.05 -3.27 10.40
N GLN A 209 9.14 -4.05 10.47
CA GLN A 209 10.06 -4.22 9.36
C GLN A 209 9.40 -5.01 8.22
N ALA A 210 9.52 -4.51 6.99
CA ALA A 210 9.10 -5.24 5.79
C ALA A 210 9.86 -6.57 5.64
N PRO A 211 9.29 -7.60 4.99
CA PRO A 211 9.96 -8.91 4.83
C PRO A 211 11.13 -8.90 3.83
N LEU A 212 11.48 -7.74 3.32
CA LEU A 212 12.64 -7.50 2.46
C LEU A 212 13.47 -6.32 2.96
N ILE A 213 14.79 -6.46 2.84
CA ILE A 213 15.76 -5.39 3.02
C ILE A 213 16.45 -5.18 1.68
N VAL A 214 16.42 -3.94 1.20
CA VAL A 214 16.97 -3.55 -0.11
C VAL A 214 18.04 -2.49 0.12
N SER A 215 19.29 -2.86 -0.06
CA SER A 215 20.42 -1.95 0.09
C SER A 215 21.15 -1.73 -1.23
N ARG A 216 21.90 -0.64 -1.33
CA ARG A 216 22.79 -0.37 -2.48
C ARG A 216 24.15 -1.00 -2.26
N GLY A 217 24.69 -1.61 -3.30
CA GLY A 217 26.09 -2.02 -3.33
C GLY A 217 27.03 -0.81 -3.21
N ALA A 218 28.26 -1.05 -2.75
CA ALA A 218 29.27 0.00 -2.53
C ALA A 218 29.58 0.80 -3.80
N ASP A 219 29.45 0.19 -4.99
CA ASP A 219 29.62 0.85 -6.30
C ASP A 219 28.43 1.75 -6.68
N GLY A 220 27.32 1.68 -5.95
CA GLY A 220 26.07 2.40 -6.22
C GLY A 220 25.39 2.02 -7.54
N LYS A 221 25.78 0.91 -8.17
CA LYS A 221 25.24 0.41 -9.44
C LYS A 221 24.28 -0.77 -9.26
N MET A 222 24.46 -1.51 -8.19
CA MET A 222 23.68 -2.71 -7.89
C MET A 222 22.84 -2.53 -6.64
N LEU A 223 21.67 -3.16 -6.62
CA LEU A 223 20.89 -3.42 -5.41
C LEU A 223 21.31 -4.79 -4.85
N SER A 224 21.38 -4.89 -3.54
CA SER A 224 21.43 -6.13 -2.80
C SER A 224 20.12 -6.31 -2.05
N ILE A 225 19.40 -7.37 -2.36
CA ILE A 225 18.05 -7.65 -1.82
C ILE A 225 18.14 -8.92 -1.00
N ARG A 226 17.69 -8.87 0.25
CA ARG A 226 17.64 -10.04 1.14
C ARG A 226 16.30 -10.16 1.83
N CYS A 227 15.86 -11.38 2.07
CA CYS A 227 14.68 -11.62 2.89
C CYS A 227 14.99 -11.32 4.36
N TRP A 228 13.97 -10.85 5.07
CA TRP A 228 14.00 -10.66 6.50
C TRP A 228 12.74 -11.27 7.14
N ALA A 229 12.87 -11.82 8.33
CA ALA A 229 11.76 -12.34 9.11
C ALA A 229 11.99 -12.06 10.60
N PRO A 230 10.91 -11.74 11.34
CA PRO A 230 10.99 -11.62 12.79
C PRO A 230 11.59 -12.89 13.41
N PRO A 231 12.41 -12.78 14.47
CA PRO A 231 12.95 -13.96 15.15
C PRO A 231 11.86 -14.90 15.67
N GLU A 232 10.71 -14.35 16.06
CA GLU A 232 9.56 -15.05 16.63
C GLU A 232 8.67 -15.71 15.58
N LEU A 233 8.93 -15.49 14.28
CA LEU A 233 8.17 -16.13 13.22
C LEU A 233 8.44 -17.63 13.20
N GLU A 234 7.42 -18.43 13.44
CA GLU A 234 7.51 -19.88 13.33
C GLU A 234 7.87 -20.29 11.90
N ASN A 235 8.70 -21.32 11.75
CA ASN A 235 9.14 -21.85 10.47
C ASN A 235 9.75 -20.78 9.53
N ARG A 236 10.39 -19.74 10.10
CA ARG A 236 10.99 -18.63 9.35
C ARG A 236 11.90 -19.07 8.20
N GLY A 237 12.57 -20.22 8.31
CA GLY A 237 13.40 -20.79 7.25
C GLY A 237 12.62 -21.17 5.97
N GLN A 238 11.31 -21.32 6.05
CA GLN A 238 10.43 -21.60 4.92
C GLN A 238 9.92 -20.34 4.25
N LEU A 239 10.22 -19.14 4.80
CA LEU A 239 9.77 -17.88 4.24
C LEU A 239 10.33 -17.73 2.82
N ARG A 240 9.41 -17.55 1.86
CA ARG A 240 9.70 -17.40 0.44
C ARG A 240 8.92 -16.24 -0.13
N ILE A 241 9.58 -15.36 -0.84
CA ILE A 241 8.97 -14.32 -1.67
C ILE A 241 8.86 -14.87 -3.09
N PRO A 242 7.66 -15.14 -3.59
CA PRO A 242 7.50 -15.88 -4.84
C PRO A 242 7.79 -15.04 -6.08
N ARG A 243 7.51 -13.72 -6.03
CA ARG A 243 7.67 -12.81 -7.17
C ARG A 243 8.10 -11.43 -6.69
N LEU A 244 8.99 -10.81 -7.47
CA LEU A 244 9.49 -9.45 -7.22
C LEU A 244 9.58 -8.71 -8.55
N TRP A 245 9.25 -7.41 -8.54
CA TRP A 245 9.34 -6.51 -9.69
C TRP A 245 10.05 -5.21 -9.26
N LEU A 246 11.23 -4.98 -9.78
CA LEU A 246 11.89 -3.67 -9.67
C LEU A 246 11.35 -2.79 -10.78
N ALA A 247 10.72 -1.67 -10.44
CA ALA A 247 10.12 -0.75 -11.40
C ALA A 247 10.59 0.69 -11.15
N ASP A 248 10.88 1.40 -12.23
CA ASP A 248 11.12 2.85 -12.24
C ASP A 248 10.10 3.52 -13.13
N ILE A 249 9.32 4.43 -12.54
CA ILE A 249 8.26 5.18 -13.22
C ILE A 249 8.68 6.64 -13.28
N ARG A 250 8.68 7.21 -14.48
CA ARG A 250 9.04 8.61 -14.72
C ARG A 250 7.83 9.53 -14.62
N GLU A 251 8.09 10.83 -14.53
CA GLU A 251 7.06 11.88 -14.45
C GLU A 251 6.13 11.91 -15.67
N ASP A 252 6.62 11.50 -16.84
CA ASP A 252 5.85 11.40 -18.09
C ASP A 252 5.05 10.09 -18.20
N GLY A 253 5.11 9.23 -17.18
CA GLY A 253 4.47 7.91 -17.14
C GLY A 253 5.22 6.81 -17.87
N SER A 254 6.32 7.12 -18.56
CA SER A 254 7.16 6.08 -19.12
C SER A 254 7.76 5.21 -18.01
N THR A 255 7.72 3.91 -18.21
CA THR A 255 8.06 2.92 -17.17
C THR A 255 9.11 1.96 -17.68
N ALA A 256 10.06 1.63 -16.83
CA ALA A 256 10.96 0.49 -16.99
C ALA A 256 10.75 -0.47 -15.82
N PHE A 257 10.81 -1.78 -16.08
CA PHE A 257 10.79 -2.76 -15.01
C PHE A 257 11.54 -4.03 -15.37
N ARG A 258 11.91 -4.78 -14.36
CA ARG A 258 12.45 -6.14 -14.47
C ARG A 258 11.87 -7.03 -13.38
N THR A 259 11.56 -8.26 -13.77
CA THR A 259 11.14 -9.31 -12.83
C THR A 259 12.38 -9.98 -12.27
N LEU A 260 12.41 -10.15 -10.94
CA LEU A 260 13.48 -10.79 -10.23
C LEU A 260 13.08 -12.20 -9.82
N SER A 261 14.07 -13.07 -9.65
CA SER A 261 13.86 -14.45 -9.20
C SER A 261 13.23 -14.50 -7.81
N ALA A 262 12.41 -15.50 -7.57
CA ALA A 262 11.92 -15.80 -6.23
C ALA A 262 13.06 -15.96 -5.22
N MET A 263 12.84 -15.54 -3.98
CA MET A 263 13.85 -15.55 -2.92
C MET A 263 13.35 -16.29 -1.69
N ARG A 264 14.27 -16.92 -0.97
CA ARG A 264 14.03 -17.51 0.35
C ARG A 264 14.90 -16.82 1.38
N LEU A 265 14.50 -16.90 2.65
CA LEU A 265 15.31 -16.37 3.75
C LEU A 265 16.71 -17.00 3.81
N THR A 266 16.83 -18.26 3.36
CA THR A 266 18.08 -19.05 3.35
C THR A 266 18.99 -18.74 2.18
N ASP A 267 18.54 -18.00 1.16
CA ASP A 267 19.32 -17.77 -0.08
C ASP A 267 20.40 -16.68 0.09
N GLY A 268 20.47 -16.04 1.27
CA GLY A 268 21.36 -14.92 1.51
C GLY A 268 20.84 -13.64 0.85
N PHE A 269 21.42 -13.22 -0.27
CA PHE A 269 20.98 -12.05 -1.02
C PHE A 269 20.93 -12.30 -2.52
N THR A 270 20.08 -11.54 -3.20
CA THR A 270 20.02 -11.44 -4.67
C THR A 270 20.48 -10.04 -5.08
N SER A 271 21.21 -9.93 -6.19
CA SER A 271 21.62 -8.65 -6.74
C SER A 271 20.85 -8.32 -8.01
N ALA A 272 20.53 -7.04 -8.19
CA ALA A 272 19.91 -6.53 -9.41
C ALA A 272 20.55 -5.18 -9.81
N PRO A 273 20.74 -4.88 -11.09
CA PRO A 273 21.15 -3.55 -11.52
C PRO A 273 20.14 -2.50 -11.04
N LEU A 274 20.66 -1.40 -10.47
CA LEU A 274 19.82 -0.30 -9.97
C LEU A 274 19.21 0.50 -11.10
N ALA A 275 19.99 0.78 -12.16
CA ALA A 275 19.58 1.62 -13.27
C ALA A 275 18.94 0.83 -14.42
N PHE A 276 18.11 1.51 -15.17
CA PHE A 276 17.57 1.11 -16.46
C PHE A 276 18.17 1.96 -17.56
N GLU A 277 18.30 1.41 -18.77
CA GLU A 277 18.73 2.16 -19.94
C GLU A 277 17.52 2.89 -20.56
N GLU A 278 17.78 3.95 -21.36
CA GLU A 278 16.70 4.75 -21.97
C GLU A 278 15.74 3.90 -22.82
N LYS A 279 16.25 2.92 -23.53
CA LYS A 279 15.46 1.98 -24.33
C LYS A 279 14.52 1.08 -23.54
N ASP A 280 14.72 0.95 -22.21
CA ASP A 280 13.90 0.11 -21.34
C ASP A 280 12.58 0.79 -20.97
N TYR A 281 12.47 2.11 -21.21
CA TYR A 281 11.31 2.90 -20.84
C TYR A 281 10.28 3.00 -21.96
N SER A 282 9.03 2.69 -21.66
CA SER A 282 7.90 2.99 -22.55
C SER A 282 6.56 2.93 -21.77
N ALA A 283 5.48 3.46 -22.35
CA ALA A 283 4.13 3.32 -21.82
C ALA A 283 3.63 1.85 -21.86
N ASP A 284 4.07 1.06 -22.82
CA ASP A 284 3.69 -0.36 -22.92
C ASP A 284 4.34 -1.22 -21.83
N ARG A 285 5.48 -0.79 -21.29
CA ARG A 285 6.11 -1.47 -20.15
C ARG A 285 5.25 -1.39 -18.90
N LEU A 286 4.51 -0.29 -18.70
CA LEU A 286 3.55 -0.20 -17.61
C LEU A 286 2.42 -1.23 -17.75
N LYS A 287 1.88 -1.39 -18.95
CA LYS A 287 0.84 -2.41 -19.21
C LYS A 287 1.38 -3.84 -18.96
N ALA A 288 2.62 -4.09 -19.38
CA ALA A 288 3.29 -5.36 -19.15
C ALA A 288 3.49 -5.63 -17.65
N LEU A 289 3.94 -4.64 -16.88
CA LEU A 289 4.07 -4.75 -15.41
C LEU A 289 2.73 -5.09 -14.75
N ARG A 290 1.65 -4.36 -15.09
CA ARG A 290 0.31 -4.65 -14.56
C ARG A 290 -0.13 -6.07 -14.88
N LYS A 291 0.11 -6.52 -16.11
CA LYS A 291 -0.21 -7.90 -16.54
C LYS A 291 0.54 -8.93 -15.70
N GLU A 292 1.87 -8.78 -15.54
CA GLU A 292 2.67 -9.69 -14.73
C GLU A 292 2.26 -9.69 -13.25
N MET A 293 1.89 -8.52 -12.71
CA MET A 293 1.36 -8.43 -11.35
C MET A 293 0.00 -9.14 -11.23
N HIS A 294 -0.90 -8.97 -12.19
CA HIS A 294 -2.19 -9.67 -12.23
C HIS A 294 -2.00 -11.20 -12.27
N GLU A 295 -1.10 -11.68 -13.15
CA GLU A 295 -0.75 -13.10 -13.22
C GLU A 295 -0.11 -13.62 -11.93
N GLY A 296 0.65 -12.77 -11.23
CA GLY A 296 1.22 -13.07 -9.93
C GLY A 296 0.16 -13.24 -8.86
N LEU A 297 -0.77 -12.29 -8.78
CA LEU A 297 -1.87 -12.26 -7.81
C LEU A 297 -2.81 -13.45 -7.99
N THR A 298 -3.22 -13.72 -9.24
CA THR A 298 -4.09 -14.87 -9.54
C THR A 298 -3.37 -16.21 -9.32
N GLY A 299 -2.08 -16.28 -9.64
CA GLY A 299 -1.24 -17.45 -9.37
C GLY A 299 -1.04 -17.74 -7.88
N ASP A 300 -1.15 -16.71 -7.02
CA ASP A 300 -1.06 -16.84 -5.55
C ASP A 300 -2.43 -17.05 -4.89
N GLY A 301 -3.53 -17.05 -5.68
CA GLY A 301 -4.85 -17.53 -5.30
C GLY A 301 -5.98 -16.51 -5.26
N LEU A 302 -5.78 -15.28 -5.74
CA LEU A 302 -6.89 -14.36 -5.96
C LEU A 302 -7.70 -14.74 -7.19
N ASN A 303 -8.99 -14.43 -7.17
CA ASN A 303 -9.82 -14.45 -8.35
C ASN A 303 -9.39 -13.34 -9.32
N PRO A 304 -9.59 -13.47 -10.63
CA PRO A 304 -9.22 -12.45 -11.61
C PRO A 304 -9.84 -11.08 -11.33
N ASP A 305 -11.10 -11.02 -10.91
CA ASP A 305 -11.79 -9.77 -10.56
C ASP A 305 -11.23 -9.12 -9.27
N GLU A 306 -10.73 -9.92 -8.32
CA GLU A 306 -10.04 -9.42 -7.12
C GLU A 306 -8.67 -8.84 -7.48
N ALA A 307 -7.92 -9.51 -8.37
CA ALA A 307 -6.63 -9.01 -8.85
C ALA A 307 -6.79 -7.70 -9.63
N ASP A 308 -7.82 -7.60 -10.49
CA ASP A 308 -8.18 -6.37 -11.18
C ASP A 308 -8.58 -5.27 -10.20
N ALA A 309 -9.41 -5.59 -9.19
CA ALA A 309 -9.83 -4.63 -8.17
C ALA A 309 -8.64 -4.07 -7.40
N LEU A 310 -7.69 -4.92 -6.97
CA LEU A 310 -6.47 -4.49 -6.29
C LEU A 310 -5.65 -3.51 -7.16
N LEU A 311 -5.36 -3.91 -8.41
CA LEU A 311 -4.53 -3.10 -9.30
C LEU A 311 -5.19 -1.79 -9.71
N ASN A 312 -6.51 -1.75 -9.83
CA ASN A 312 -7.27 -0.54 -10.12
C ASN A 312 -7.37 0.38 -8.91
N THR A 313 -7.56 -0.17 -7.71
CA THR A 313 -7.55 0.59 -6.45
C THR A 313 -6.26 1.39 -6.30
N TRP A 314 -5.12 0.79 -6.66
CA TRP A 314 -3.80 1.38 -6.48
C TRP A 314 -3.22 2.02 -7.74
N ASP A 315 -4.00 2.23 -8.79
CA ASP A 315 -3.53 2.78 -10.07
C ASP A 315 -2.76 4.09 -9.89
N ALA A 316 -3.32 5.03 -9.12
CA ALA A 316 -2.71 6.34 -8.90
C ALA A 316 -1.34 6.22 -8.18
N SER A 317 -1.28 5.49 -7.09
CA SER A 317 -0.07 5.42 -6.27
C SER A 317 0.97 4.44 -6.79
N TYR A 318 0.57 3.34 -7.46
CA TYR A 318 1.52 2.35 -7.98
C TYR A 318 2.10 2.73 -9.32
N PHE A 319 1.25 3.25 -10.21
CA PHE A 319 1.55 3.31 -11.62
C PHE A 319 1.60 4.73 -12.19
N ARG A 320 1.07 5.73 -11.46
CA ARG A 320 1.12 7.14 -11.88
C ARG A 320 2.07 7.99 -11.06
N SER A 321 2.42 7.60 -9.85
CA SER A 321 3.44 8.30 -9.07
C SER A 321 4.83 7.94 -9.56
N HIS A 322 5.69 8.94 -9.80
CA HIS A 322 7.07 8.71 -10.22
C HIS A 322 7.92 8.14 -9.08
N GLY A 323 8.99 7.41 -9.41
CA GLY A 323 9.97 6.88 -8.47
C GLY A 323 10.39 5.45 -8.75
N LEU A 324 11.49 5.07 -8.11
CA LEU A 324 12.04 3.71 -8.14
C LEU A 324 11.50 2.91 -6.96
N ARG A 325 10.94 1.75 -7.23
CA ARG A 325 10.32 0.89 -6.23
C ARG A 325 10.45 -0.58 -6.51
N LEU A 326 10.41 -1.36 -5.44
CA LEU A 326 10.34 -2.81 -5.50
C LEU A 326 8.94 -3.25 -5.08
N PHE A 327 8.20 -3.89 -5.99
CA PHE A 327 6.98 -4.62 -5.68
C PHE A 327 7.30 -6.09 -5.45
N PHE A 328 6.55 -6.75 -4.58
CA PHE A 328 6.69 -8.19 -4.35
C PHE A 328 5.42 -8.78 -3.75
N LEU A 329 5.21 -10.07 -3.95
CA LEU A 329 4.16 -10.80 -3.23
C LEU A 329 4.66 -11.09 -1.82
N VAL A 330 3.89 -10.64 -0.83
CA VAL A 330 4.24 -10.79 0.59
C VAL A 330 4.07 -12.25 1.00
N PRO A 331 5.05 -12.86 1.66
CA PRO A 331 4.91 -14.24 2.12
C PRO A 331 3.74 -14.42 3.09
N ARG A 332 2.89 -15.39 2.83
CA ARG A 332 1.73 -15.71 3.67
C ARG A 332 2.10 -15.87 5.16
N PRO A 333 3.17 -16.59 5.55
CA PRO A 333 3.54 -16.72 6.97
C PRO A 333 3.87 -15.38 7.63
N TRP A 334 4.49 -14.44 6.90
CA TRP A 334 4.76 -13.10 7.41
C TRP A 334 3.45 -12.30 7.59
N THR A 335 2.55 -12.38 6.61
CA THR A 335 1.22 -11.74 6.72
C THR A 335 0.45 -12.27 7.93
N ASP A 336 0.40 -13.59 8.12
CA ASP A 336 -0.32 -14.21 9.24
C ASP A 336 0.32 -13.87 10.60
N TYR A 337 1.63 -13.65 10.65
CA TYR A 337 2.32 -13.19 11.85
C TYR A 337 2.00 -11.74 12.19
N VAL A 338 2.10 -10.83 11.20
CA VAL A 338 1.91 -9.38 11.42
C VAL A 338 0.44 -9.03 11.57
N LEU A 339 -0.41 -9.70 10.85
CA LEU A 339 -1.83 -9.41 10.70
C LEU A 339 -2.68 -10.68 10.91
N PRO A 340 -2.65 -11.30 12.13
CA PRO A 340 -3.43 -12.51 12.38
C PRO A 340 -4.92 -12.29 12.12
N LEU A 341 -5.54 -13.19 11.32
CA LEU A 341 -6.96 -13.19 11.00
C LEU A 341 -7.61 -14.45 11.58
N LYS A 342 -8.74 -14.28 12.27
CA LYS A 342 -9.53 -15.35 12.86
C LYS A 342 -11.01 -15.19 12.52
N THR A 343 -11.69 -16.29 12.28
CA THR A 343 -13.13 -16.31 12.03
C THR A 343 -13.77 -17.53 12.68
N THR A 344 -15.07 -17.45 12.94
CA THR A 344 -15.90 -18.59 13.38
C THR A 344 -16.44 -19.41 12.20
N LEU A 345 -16.27 -18.92 10.96
CA LEU A 345 -16.70 -19.61 9.76
C LEU A 345 -15.70 -20.73 9.42
N ASP A 346 -16.20 -21.94 9.16
CA ASP A 346 -15.37 -23.01 8.58
C ASP A 346 -15.09 -22.66 7.11
N ALA A 347 -13.91 -22.09 6.86
CA ALA A 347 -13.54 -21.54 5.57
C ALA A 347 -12.06 -21.74 5.25
N ASP A 348 -11.77 -21.90 3.97
CA ASP A 348 -10.42 -21.79 3.46
C ASP A 348 -10.06 -20.31 3.33
N ILE A 349 -8.97 -19.88 3.97
CA ILE A 349 -8.57 -18.48 3.97
C ILE A 349 -7.40 -18.27 3.01
N LYS A 350 -7.58 -17.42 2.01
CA LYS A 350 -6.54 -16.98 1.09
C LYS A 350 -6.20 -15.52 1.36
N ARG A 351 -4.92 -15.22 1.49
CA ARG A 351 -4.43 -13.88 1.82
C ARG A 351 -3.27 -13.54 0.89
N VAL A 352 -3.49 -12.63 -0.01
CA VAL A 352 -2.49 -12.22 -1.02
C VAL A 352 -2.24 -10.73 -0.88
N MET A 353 -1.04 -10.38 -0.42
CA MET A 353 -0.64 -9.01 -0.19
C MET A 353 0.47 -8.60 -1.14
N ILE A 354 0.42 -7.36 -1.62
CA ILE A 354 1.55 -6.73 -2.30
C ILE A 354 2.38 -5.97 -1.28
N GLY A 355 3.68 -6.23 -1.26
CA GLY A 355 4.65 -5.37 -0.62
C GLY A 355 5.17 -4.34 -1.62
N ARG A 356 5.29 -3.09 -1.17
CA ARG A 356 5.87 -1.98 -1.90
C ARG A 356 6.98 -1.35 -1.06
N ILE A 357 8.21 -1.37 -1.57
CA ILE A 357 9.33 -0.66 -0.97
C ILE A 357 9.75 0.45 -1.92
N GLU A 358 9.59 1.70 -1.48
CA GLU A 358 10.15 2.86 -2.19
C GLU A 358 11.63 2.97 -1.89
N LEU A 359 12.40 3.33 -2.92
CA LEU A 359 13.85 3.44 -2.84
C LEU A 359 14.28 4.88 -3.10
N ILE A 360 15.06 5.45 -2.19
CA ILE A 360 15.62 6.80 -2.38
C ILE A 360 16.63 6.77 -3.52
N THR A 361 16.49 7.66 -4.48
CA THR A 361 17.35 7.79 -5.65
C THR A 361 18.40 8.87 -5.49
N ARG A 362 19.47 8.86 -6.31
CA ARG A 362 20.44 9.95 -6.37
C ARG A 362 19.80 11.28 -6.79
N LYS A 363 18.77 11.24 -7.67
CA LYS A 363 17.99 12.42 -8.05
C LYS A 363 17.35 13.06 -6.83
N GLN A 364 16.71 12.26 -5.97
CA GLN A 364 16.09 12.76 -4.74
C GLN A 364 17.12 13.31 -3.75
N ARG A 365 18.33 12.72 -3.64
CA ARG A 365 19.44 13.34 -2.88
C ARG A 365 19.82 14.71 -3.42
N GLY A 366 19.87 14.86 -4.74
CA GLY A 366 20.07 16.17 -5.40
C GLY A 366 18.98 17.18 -5.06
N CYS A 367 17.72 16.73 -4.98
CA CYS A 367 16.60 17.61 -4.57
C CYS A 367 16.77 18.06 -3.11
N VAL A 368 17.13 17.18 -2.19
CA VAL A 368 17.41 17.57 -0.79
C VAL A 368 18.54 18.58 -0.72
N ALA A 369 19.62 18.41 -1.47
CA ALA A 369 20.71 19.38 -1.52
C ALA A 369 20.26 20.75 -2.04
N ARG A 370 19.36 20.80 -3.05
CA ARG A 370 18.76 22.07 -3.54
C ARG A 370 17.93 22.73 -2.45
N ILE A 371 17.10 21.99 -1.73
CA ILE A 371 16.31 22.50 -0.61
C ILE A 371 17.24 23.09 0.46
N ALA A 372 18.26 22.35 0.88
CA ALA A 372 19.20 22.76 1.91
C ALA A 372 20.04 24.01 1.52
N ALA A 373 20.25 24.24 0.21
CA ALA A 373 20.98 25.40 -0.29
C ALA A 373 20.15 26.71 -0.28
N THR A 374 18.84 26.65 -0.07
CA THR A 374 17.96 27.82 -0.05
C THR A 374 18.20 28.64 1.21
N LYS A 375 18.53 29.91 1.06
CA LYS A 375 18.87 30.81 2.17
C LYS A 375 17.66 31.29 2.96
N ASN A 376 16.56 31.61 2.25
CA ASN A 376 15.35 32.21 2.81
C ASN A 376 14.10 31.49 2.26
N PRO A 377 13.82 30.27 2.65
CA PRO A 377 12.59 29.60 2.25
C PRO A 377 11.38 30.35 2.84
N SER A 378 10.31 30.44 2.07
CA SER A 378 9.09 31.12 2.49
C SER A 378 7.86 30.45 1.93
N SER A 379 6.85 30.24 2.76
CA SER A 379 5.55 29.68 2.37
C SER A 379 4.54 30.74 1.94
N THR A 380 4.88 32.04 1.96
CA THR A 380 3.93 33.13 1.65
C THR A 380 3.36 33.05 0.24
N TRP A 381 4.14 32.56 -0.72
CA TRP A 381 3.74 32.46 -2.13
C TRP A 381 2.47 31.63 -2.34
N TYR A 382 2.30 30.54 -1.62
CA TYR A 382 1.10 29.70 -1.79
C TYR A 382 -0.12 30.28 -1.06
N GLN A 383 0.07 31.01 0.03
CA GLN A 383 -1.03 31.71 0.71
C GLN A 383 -1.58 32.84 -0.16
N GLU A 384 -0.70 33.64 -0.74
CA GLU A 384 -1.06 34.68 -1.69
C GLU A 384 -1.75 34.10 -2.92
N TRP A 385 -1.20 33.00 -3.45
CA TRP A 385 -1.74 32.33 -4.62
C TRP A 385 -3.10 31.66 -4.34
N ALA A 386 -3.23 30.97 -3.21
CA ALA A 386 -4.49 30.36 -2.76
C ALA A 386 -5.61 31.40 -2.59
N SER A 387 -5.27 32.57 -2.03
CA SER A 387 -6.20 33.67 -1.88
C SER A 387 -6.66 34.26 -3.21
N LYS A 388 -5.72 34.42 -4.15
CA LYS A 388 -6.00 35.05 -5.45
C LYS A 388 -6.69 34.09 -6.44
N TYR A 389 -6.42 32.78 -6.36
CA TYR A 389 -6.89 31.76 -7.30
C TYR A 389 -7.38 30.50 -6.59
N PRO A 390 -8.49 30.56 -5.82
CA PRO A 390 -8.92 29.45 -4.95
C PRO A 390 -9.21 28.13 -5.69
N ASP A 391 -9.81 28.17 -6.87
CA ASP A 391 -10.12 26.98 -7.64
C ASP A 391 -8.85 26.31 -8.20
N ALA A 392 -7.91 27.11 -8.70
CA ALA A 392 -6.64 26.59 -9.18
C ALA A 392 -5.80 26.04 -8.01
N TRP A 393 -5.89 26.67 -6.84
CA TRP A 393 -5.28 26.15 -5.61
C TRP A 393 -5.84 24.79 -5.20
N LYS A 394 -7.15 24.62 -5.25
CA LYS A 394 -7.80 23.34 -4.97
C LYS A 394 -7.31 22.23 -5.91
N ARG A 395 -7.23 22.51 -7.22
CA ARG A 395 -6.68 21.57 -8.21
C ARG A 395 -5.20 21.28 -7.95
N PHE A 396 -4.42 22.29 -7.59
CA PHE A 396 -3.01 22.12 -7.23
C PHE A 396 -2.84 21.20 -6.03
N GLN A 397 -3.63 21.39 -4.96
CA GLN A 397 -3.59 20.53 -3.77
C GLN A 397 -3.90 19.07 -4.14
N GLN A 398 -4.96 18.83 -4.91
CA GLN A 398 -5.33 17.49 -5.36
C GLN A 398 -4.19 16.85 -6.18
N LYS A 399 -3.64 17.53 -7.18
CA LYS A 399 -2.54 17.02 -8.00
C LYS A 399 -1.26 16.77 -7.19
N ARG A 400 -1.00 17.61 -6.18
CA ARG A 400 0.10 17.42 -5.25
C ARG A 400 -0.05 16.14 -4.43
N GLU A 401 -1.26 15.84 -3.94
CA GLU A 401 -1.59 14.62 -3.19
C GLU A 401 -1.45 13.38 -4.08
N GLU A 402 -1.84 13.47 -5.32
CA GLU A 402 -1.66 12.41 -6.33
C GLU A 402 -0.18 12.17 -6.68
N GLY A 403 0.73 13.08 -6.33
CA GLY A 403 2.16 12.99 -6.67
C GLY A 403 2.47 13.19 -8.15
N ASN A 404 1.54 13.80 -8.90
CA ASN A 404 1.67 14.03 -10.34
C ASN A 404 2.32 15.40 -10.65
N LEU A 405 3.65 15.44 -10.72
CA LEU A 405 4.41 16.66 -11.02
C LEU A 405 4.13 17.24 -12.41
N GLY A 406 3.92 16.41 -13.40
CA GLY A 406 3.57 16.86 -14.76
C GLY A 406 2.30 17.69 -14.73
N ALA A 407 1.26 17.17 -14.09
CA ALA A 407 -0.01 17.87 -13.92
C ALA A 407 0.12 19.16 -13.08
N LEU A 408 1.01 19.19 -12.08
CA LEU A 408 1.28 20.40 -11.31
C LEU A 408 1.91 21.52 -12.15
N ARG A 409 2.83 21.18 -13.06
CA ARG A 409 3.47 22.15 -13.97
C ARG A 409 2.48 22.77 -14.96
N GLU A 410 1.40 22.06 -15.30
CA GLU A 410 0.35 22.60 -16.19
C GLU A 410 -0.43 23.76 -15.56
N GLU A 411 -0.49 23.87 -14.23
CA GLU A 411 -1.24 24.94 -13.54
C GLU A 411 -0.56 26.32 -13.64
N LYS A 412 0.61 26.42 -14.28
CA LYS A 412 1.35 27.68 -14.52
C LYS A 412 1.59 28.51 -13.26
N ILE A 413 1.78 27.84 -12.13
CA ILE A 413 2.09 28.48 -10.86
C ILE A 413 3.59 28.75 -10.80
N ALA A 414 3.99 29.93 -10.33
CA ALA A 414 5.38 30.23 -10.04
C ALA A 414 5.80 29.58 -8.71
N ILE A 415 6.11 28.28 -8.77
CA ILE A 415 6.57 27.52 -7.61
C ILE A 415 8.05 27.86 -7.35
N PRO A 416 8.44 28.27 -6.13
CA PRO A 416 9.85 28.45 -5.78
C PRO A 416 10.67 27.19 -5.97
N ASP A 417 11.97 27.34 -6.30
CA ASP A 417 12.83 26.19 -6.65
C ASP A 417 13.01 25.19 -5.51
N ASP A 418 13.07 25.66 -4.27
CA ASP A 418 13.11 24.81 -3.06
C ASP A 418 11.84 23.97 -2.90
N TYR A 419 10.67 24.58 -3.09
CA TYR A 419 9.41 23.84 -2.99
C TYR A 419 9.20 22.92 -4.21
N LEU A 420 9.66 23.33 -5.39
CA LEU A 420 9.68 22.45 -6.56
C LEU A 420 10.59 21.24 -6.31
N ALA A 421 11.79 21.45 -5.75
CA ALA A 421 12.68 20.37 -5.34
C ALA A 421 12.03 19.43 -4.30
N TYR A 422 11.27 19.99 -3.37
CA TYR A 422 10.50 19.21 -2.40
C TYR A 422 9.41 18.35 -3.09
N LEU A 423 8.68 18.89 -4.06
CA LEU A 423 7.71 18.13 -4.84
C LEU A 423 8.36 17.01 -5.68
N GLU A 424 9.56 17.26 -6.21
CA GLU A 424 10.33 16.27 -6.98
C GLU A 424 10.83 15.08 -6.13
N LEU A 425 10.81 15.18 -4.81
CA LEU A 425 11.06 14.04 -3.91
C LEU A 425 9.97 12.95 -3.99
N GLY A 426 8.80 13.29 -4.52
CA GLY A 426 7.71 12.34 -4.72
C GLY A 426 6.84 12.10 -3.48
N ARG A 427 6.21 10.94 -3.42
CA ARG A 427 5.17 10.62 -2.43
C ARG A 427 5.62 10.72 -0.97
N PHE A 428 6.85 10.32 -0.66
CA PHE A 428 7.37 10.32 0.72
C PHE A 428 8.31 11.48 1.01
N ARG A 429 8.14 12.61 0.29
CA ARG A 429 8.99 13.79 0.38
C ARG A 429 9.22 14.28 1.80
N ASN A 430 8.17 14.31 2.63
CA ASN A 430 8.29 14.75 4.03
C ASN A 430 9.18 13.81 4.84
N ALA A 431 8.99 12.49 4.71
CA ALA A 431 9.81 11.50 5.39
C ALA A 431 11.28 11.59 4.98
N ILE A 432 11.56 11.83 3.68
CA ILE A 432 12.92 12.01 3.18
C ILE A 432 13.56 13.25 3.78
N VAL A 433 12.86 14.40 3.77
CA VAL A 433 13.38 15.67 4.36
C VAL A 433 13.64 15.51 5.86
N LEU A 434 12.70 14.95 6.63
CA LEU A 434 12.86 14.74 8.07
C LEU A 434 14.00 13.76 8.40
N SER A 435 14.17 12.73 7.57
CA SER A 435 15.29 11.80 7.71
C SER A 435 16.63 12.49 7.53
N GLU A 436 16.78 13.30 6.49
CA GLU A 436 18.02 14.05 6.22
C GLU A 436 18.30 15.08 7.32
N LEU A 437 17.25 15.78 7.77
CA LEU A 437 17.38 16.74 8.87
C LEU A 437 17.89 16.07 10.17
N LYS A 438 17.48 14.84 10.43
CA LYS A 438 17.89 14.08 11.61
C LYS A 438 19.34 13.60 11.50
N ASP A 439 19.80 13.24 10.31
CA ASP A 439 21.14 12.72 10.06
C ASP A 439 22.18 13.85 9.95
N ASP A 440 21.81 14.96 9.32
CA ASP A 440 22.63 16.18 9.16
C ASP A 440 21.73 17.41 9.30
N ALA A 441 21.68 17.97 10.51
CA ALA A 441 20.86 19.14 10.84
C ALA A 441 21.39 20.43 10.19
N GLY A 442 21.49 20.45 8.86
CA GLY A 442 21.90 21.63 8.11
C GLY A 442 20.89 22.77 8.32
N GLU A 443 21.39 23.99 8.62
CA GLU A 443 20.55 25.18 8.90
C GLU A 443 19.53 25.47 7.79
N GLY A 444 19.90 25.25 6.52
CA GLY A 444 19.02 25.48 5.38
C GLY A 444 17.82 24.53 5.33
N LEU A 445 18.04 23.25 5.66
CA LEU A 445 16.97 22.26 5.69
C LEU A 445 16.01 22.49 6.87
N GLN A 446 16.55 22.90 8.04
CA GLN A 446 15.73 23.30 9.19
C GLN A 446 14.85 24.50 8.85
N LYS A 447 15.41 25.55 8.24
CA LYS A 447 14.64 26.73 7.80
C LYS A 447 13.51 26.36 6.84
N PHE A 448 13.76 25.40 5.94
CA PHE A 448 12.73 24.93 5.02
C PHE A 448 11.61 24.19 5.78
N VAL A 449 11.95 23.30 6.70
CA VAL A 449 10.97 22.59 7.54
C VAL A 449 10.12 23.57 8.35
N ASP A 450 10.75 24.59 8.95
CA ASP A 450 10.05 25.61 9.71
C ASP A 450 9.13 26.48 8.82
N ALA A 451 9.61 26.90 7.65
CA ALA A 451 8.85 27.76 6.74
C ALA A 451 7.59 27.09 6.17
N TYR A 452 7.62 25.78 5.99
CA TYR A 452 6.52 25.01 5.41
C TYR A 452 5.77 24.13 6.42
N ASP A 453 6.08 24.25 7.72
CA ASP A 453 5.46 23.48 8.81
C ASP A 453 5.47 21.95 8.56
N LEU A 454 6.66 21.44 8.25
CA LEU A 454 6.87 20.04 7.90
C LEU A 454 7.40 19.20 9.08
N HIS A 455 7.15 19.61 10.30
CA HIS A 455 7.67 18.97 11.50
C HIS A 455 7.13 17.55 11.70
N GLU A 456 7.92 16.74 12.41
CA GLU A 456 7.45 15.44 12.87
C GLU A 456 6.33 15.59 13.90
N ALA A 457 5.48 14.57 14.00
CA ALA A 457 4.43 14.55 14.99
C ALA A 457 5.01 14.56 16.42
N LYS A 458 4.46 15.41 17.28
CA LYS A 458 4.72 15.34 18.71
C LYS A 458 3.99 14.13 19.28
N VAL A 459 4.75 13.12 19.66
CA VAL A 459 4.20 11.88 20.22
C VAL A 459 4.50 11.82 21.72
N ALA A 460 3.50 11.44 22.49
CA ALA A 460 3.68 11.25 23.93
C ALA A 460 4.59 10.04 24.17
N ASP A 461 5.53 10.18 25.09
CA ASP A 461 6.24 9.02 25.60
C ASP A 461 5.24 8.12 26.33
N SER A 462 5.04 6.91 25.80
CA SER A 462 4.24 5.90 26.50
C SER A 462 4.91 5.58 27.84
N ARG A 463 4.29 6.00 28.92
CA ARG A 463 4.64 5.52 30.27
C ARG A 463 4.19 4.08 30.47
#